data_8d1fbd31aa4647eaab0c4fb583b06c52
#
_entry.id   8d1fbd31aa4647eaab0c4fb583b06c52
#
_cell.length_a   1.000
_cell.length_b   1.000
_cell.length_c   1.000
_cell.angle_alpha   90.00
_cell.angle_beta   90.00
_cell.angle_gamma   90.00
#
_symmetry.space_group_name_H-M   'P 1'
#
loop_
_entity.id
_entity.type
_entity.pdbx_description
1 polymer ?
#
loop_
_entity_poly.entity_id
_entity_poly.type
_entity_poly.pdbx_seq_one_letter_code
_entity_poly.pdbx_strand_id
1 'polypeptide(L)'
;MESIVKDFGATRALDGVSFDLRRGEVHALLGENGAGKSTLIKILSGAVRADGGAMSLDGKPYAPAGPLESRNSGISVIYQELNLAPHLTVEENIMLGREDHRRGWLRRRVMRERVRRALGLVHHGELDLETPVRRLGMAARQIVEIARALAEDAKILVMDEPTSSLSGEDAGRLFEIIRSLKAGGVGIIYISHFLEEVQQVADRFTVLRDGKLAGEGETAANSLDAIIRMMVGGEVKELFPRDGHAIGEAALVALELKGKKMGAAVDLTLRRGEILGIAGLIGSGRTELLRTIFGLDRPATGSIRVEGAGALRGGPGPRIAAGLGYLSEDRQGEGLALSLSVVDNLTLSRFSPFVRFGWLSLGRQRQAGWDWIRRMNIKARSPLQVVAHLSGGNQQKVALARLLHQNAEIFLLDEPTRGIDIGSKSQIYEWMSDLAGRGKSVLFVSSYFPELLGVCDRIAVFHRGQMVETRESAGWTEESLLAAATTGRTAAEW
;
A
#
# COMPACT_ATOMS: atom_id res chain seq x y z
N MET A 1 -5.29 -17.15 22.77
CA MET A 1 -5.10 -15.96 23.63
C MET A 1 -6.48 -15.58 24.16
N GLU A 2 -6.62 -15.44 25.46
CA GLU A 2 -7.92 -15.22 26.11
C GLU A 2 -7.84 -14.00 27.03
N SER A 3 -8.69 -13.01 26.79
CA SER A 3 -8.86 -11.79 27.61
C SER A 3 -7.54 -11.07 27.92
N ILE A 4 -6.69 -10.90 26.93
CA ILE A 4 -5.36 -10.29 27.09
C ILE A 4 -5.49 -8.81 27.42
N VAL A 5 -4.84 -8.40 28.50
CA VAL A 5 -4.75 -7.01 28.95
C VAL A 5 -3.30 -6.55 28.93
N LYS A 6 -3.07 -5.32 28.47
CA LYS A 6 -1.75 -4.69 28.50
C LYS A 6 -1.85 -3.18 28.72
N ASP A 7 -1.16 -2.72 29.76
CA ASP A 7 -1.02 -1.30 30.09
C ASP A 7 0.43 -0.82 29.86
N PHE A 8 0.59 0.36 29.27
CA PHE A 8 1.87 1.07 29.18
C PHE A 8 1.74 2.41 29.91
N GLY A 9 2.13 2.44 31.17
CA GLY A 9 1.91 3.61 32.04
C GLY A 9 0.42 3.92 32.17
N ALA A 10 -0.02 5.08 31.72
CA ALA A 10 -1.41 5.51 31.75
C ALA A 10 -2.23 5.02 30.53
N THR A 11 -1.61 4.42 29.54
CA THR A 11 -2.28 4.01 28.29
C THR A 11 -2.56 2.52 28.31
N ARG A 12 -3.85 2.17 28.23
CA ARG A 12 -4.27 0.78 28.03
C ARG A 12 -4.20 0.43 26.56
N ALA A 13 -3.23 -0.40 26.20
CA ALA A 13 -2.98 -0.80 24.82
C ALA A 13 -3.82 -2.01 24.39
N LEU A 14 -4.20 -2.89 25.33
CA LEU A 14 -5.12 -4.01 25.11
C LEU A 14 -6.04 -4.14 26.33
N ASP A 15 -7.34 -4.29 26.07
CA ASP A 15 -8.39 -4.34 27.09
C ASP A 15 -9.27 -5.59 26.89
N GLY A 16 -8.77 -6.73 27.35
CA GLY A 16 -9.50 -8.00 27.31
C GLY A 16 -9.58 -8.64 25.92
N VAL A 17 -8.56 -8.49 25.08
CA VAL A 17 -8.55 -9.02 23.71
C VAL A 17 -8.39 -10.53 23.71
N SER A 18 -9.29 -11.22 23.00
CA SER A 18 -9.15 -12.65 22.70
C SER A 18 -8.84 -12.85 21.23
N PHE A 19 -8.00 -13.84 20.93
CA PHE A 19 -7.57 -14.16 19.57
C PHE A 19 -7.24 -15.65 19.48
N ASP A 20 -7.73 -16.34 18.46
CA ASP A 20 -7.42 -17.74 18.17
C ASP A 20 -6.86 -17.91 16.74
N LEU A 21 -6.08 -18.96 16.55
CA LEU A 21 -5.53 -19.37 15.26
C LEU A 21 -5.59 -20.88 15.15
N ARG A 22 -6.07 -21.38 14.02
CA ARG A 22 -6.16 -22.80 13.70
C ARG A 22 -4.94 -23.26 12.88
N ARG A 23 -4.66 -24.54 12.90
CA ARG A 23 -3.61 -25.11 12.03
C ARG A 23 -4.02 -25.02 10.56
N GLY A 24 -3.08 -24.60 9.70
CA GLY A 24 -3.35 -24.46 8.29
C GLY A 24 -4.41 -23.40 7.98
N GLU A 25 -4.47 -22.35 8.79
CA GLU A 25 -5.34 -21.19 8.63
C GLU A 25 -4.51 -19.95 8.37
N VAL A 26 -5.01 -19.07 7.53
CA VAL A 26 -4.56 -17.69 7.45
C VAL A 26 -5.59 -16.82 8.15
N HIS A 27 -5.22 -16.27 9.31
CA HIS A 27 -6.07 -15.40 10.11
C HIS A 27 -5.57 -13.96 10.02
N ALA A 28 -6.36 -13.06 9.44
CA ALA A 28 -6.01 -11.66 9.35
C ALA A 28 -6.24 -10.92 10.66
N LEU A 29 -5.24 -10.19 11.14
CA LEU A 29 -5.36 -9.28 12.28
C LEU A 29 -5.39 -7.84 11.77
N LEU A 30 -6.57 -7.22 11.82
CA LEU A 30 -6.90 -5.93 11.23
C LEU A 30 -7.08 -4.84 12.29
N GLY A 31 -7.03 -3.59 11.87
CA GLY A 31 -7.26 -2.41 12.69
C GLY A 31 -6.39 -1.25 12.29
N GLU A 32 -6.71 -0.05 12.73
CA GLU A 32 -5.91 1.15 12.48
C GLU A 32 -4.57 1.16 13.24
N ASN A 33 -3.72 2.14 12.93
CA ASN A 33 -2.49 2.37 13.66
C ASN A 33 -2.81 2.77 15.10
N GLY A 34 -2.21 2.05 16.07
CA GLY A 34 -2.52 2.23 17.49
C GLY A 34 -3.64 1.32 18.04
N ALA A 35 -4.33 0.55 17.21
CA ALA A 35 -5.40 -0.35 17.63
C ALA A 35 -4.97 -1.51 18.57
N GLY A 36 -3.65 -1.72 18.78
CA GLY A 36 -3.15 -2.76 19.67
C GLY A 36 -2.55 -3.98 18.96
N LYS A 37 -2.61 -4.09 17.62
CA LYS A 37 -2.11 -5.23 16.83
C LYS A 37 -0.66 -5.61 17.17
N SER A 38 0.26 -4.66 17.05
CA SER A 38 1.68 -4.90 17.34
C SER A 38 1.94 -5.24 18.82
N THR A 39 1.11 -4.75 19.75
CA THR A 39 1.18 -5.10 21.16
C THR A 39 0.78 -6.56 21.37
N LEU A 40 -0.30 -7.02 20.73
CA LEU A 40 -0.77 -8.40 20.79
C LEU A 40 0.31 -9.36 20.27
N ILE A 41 0.96 -9.02 19.15
CA ILE A 41 2.04 -9.83 18.58
C ILE A 41 3.31 -9.81 19.45
N LYS A 42 3.65 -8.68 20.06
CA LYS A 42 4.77 -8.63 21.02
C LYS A 42 4.52 -9.49 22.26
N ILE A 43 3.26 -9.64 22.69
CA ILE A 43 2.90 -10.56 23.78
C ILE A 43 3.01 -11.99 23.29
N LEU A 44 2.47 -12.34 22.13
CA LEU A 44 2.57 -13.66 21.54
C LEU A 44 4.04 -14.10 21.35
N SER A 45 4.88 -13.20 20.88
CA SER A 45 6.33 -13.44 20.68
C SER A 45 7.17 -13.39 21.96
N GLY A 46 6.58 -13.11 23.12
CA GLY A 46 7.31 -13.00 24.38
C GLY A 46 8.18 -11.74 24.51
N ALA A 47 8.11 -10.81 23.57
CA ALA A 47 8.85 -9.54 23.65
C ALA A 47 8.28 -8.60 24.74
N VAL A 48 6.99 -8.76 25.08
CA VAL A 48 6.29 -8.04 26.13
C VAL A 48 5.43 -9.03 26.91
N ARG A 49 5.35 -8.90 28.24
CA ARG A 49 4.44 -9.70 29.06
C ARG A 49 3.06 -9.07 29.11
N ALA A 50 2.01 -9.89 29.03
CA ALA A 50 0.65 -9.45 29.34
C ALA A 50 0.52 -9.10 30.83
N ASP A 51 -0.35 -8.14 31.14
CA ASP A 51 -0.68 -7.77 32.53
C ASP A 51 -1.91 -8.56 33.03
N GLY A 52 -2.70 -9.14 32.11
CA GLY A 52 -3.81 -10.02 32.38
C GLY A 52 -4.15 -10.93 31.21
N GLY A 53 -4.99 -11.93 31.47
CA GLY A 53 -5.38 -12.94 30.49
C GLY A 53 -4.47 -14.16 30.49
N ALA A 54 -4.71 -15.08 29.55
CA ALA A 54 -3.97 -16.32 29.41
C ALA A 54 -3.70 -16.65 27.93
N MET A 55 -2.62 -17.40 27.69
CA MET A 55 -2.33 -17.94 26.37
C MET A 55 -2.17 -19.47 26.44
N SER A 56 -2.59 -20.14 25.38
CA SER A 56 -2.34 -21.57 25.18
C SER A 56 -1.82 -21.83 23.76
N LEU A 57 -0.94 -22.82 23.62
CA LEU A 57 -0.41 -23.28 22.36
C LEU A 57 -0.56 -24.80 22.28
N ASP A 58 -1.22 -25.31 21.25
CA ASP A 58 -1.57 -26.74 21.11
C ASP A 58 -2.25 -27.31 22.38
N GLY A 59 -3.14 -26.51 23.02
CA GLY A 59 -3.88 -26.89 24.24
C GLY A 59 -3.07 -26.86 25.53
N LYS A 60 -1.79 -26.44 25.50
CA LYS A 60 -0.93 -26.29 26.68
C LYS A 60 -0.77 -24.83 27.07
N PRO A 61 -0.67 -24.52 28.37
CA PRO A 61 -0.37 -23.16 28.81
C PRO A 61 0.91 -22.65 28.12
N TYR A 62 0.84 -21.39 27.65
CA TYR A 62 1.92 -20.74 26.92
C TYR A 62 2.18 -19.35 27.52
N ALA A 63 3.37 -19.15 28.10
CA ALA A 63 3.79 -17.90 28.71
C ALA A 63 5.29 -17.71 28.51
N PRO A 64 5.74 -17.33 27.29
CA PRO A 64 7.16 -17.28 26.98
C PRO A 64 7.89 -16.21 27.79
N ALA A 65 9.05 -16.56 28.35
CA ALA A 65 9.89 -15.62 29.08
C ALA A 65 10.60 -14.61 28.15
N GLY A 66 10.65 -14.90 26.85
CA GLY A 66 11.25 -14.04 25.85
C GLY A 66 11.10 -14.57 24.42
N PRO A 67 11.55 -13.78 23.40
CA PRO A 67 11.41 -14.15 21.99
C PRO A 67 12.08 -15.47 21.60
N LEU A 68 13.18 -15.83 22.26
CA LEU A 68 13.87 -17.10 21.99
C LEU A 68 13.02 -18.31 22.38
N GLU A 69 12.32 -18.24 23.51
CA GLU A 69 11.41 -19.31 23.94
C GLU A 69 10.20 -19.42 23.03
N SER A 70 9.65 -18.29 22.58
CA SER A 70 8.58 -18.24 21.59
C SER A 70 8.99 -18.92 20.27
N ARG A 71 10.17 -18.59 19.75
CA ARG A 71 10.74 -19.23 18.55
C ARG A 71 10.95 -20.75 18.76
N ASN A 72 11.46 -21.16 19.91
CA ASN A 72 11.64 -22.58 20.23
C ASN A 72 10.31 -23.34 20.35
N SER A 73 9.23 -22.63 20.64
CA SER A 73 7.86 -23.18 20.65
C SER A 73 7.24 -23.27 19.25
N GLY A 74 7.94 -22.78 18.22
CA GLY A 74 7.51 -22.80 16.81
C GLY A 74 6.75 -21.56 16.37
N ILE A 75 6.91 -20.41 17.03
CA ILE A 75 6.30 -19.13 16.62
C ILE A 75 7.39 -18.23 16.06
N SER A 76 7.29 -17.85 14.80
CA SER A 76 8.23 -16.93 14.14
C SER A 76 7.49 -15.68 13.68
N VAL A 77 8.14 -14.51 13.84
CA VAL A 77 7.58 -13.20 13.46
C VAL A 77 8.44 -12.58 12.40
N ILE A 78 7.82 -12.23 11.28
CA ILE A 78 8.39 -11.41 10.21
C ILE A 78 7.83 -10.01 10.41
N TYR A 79 8.72 -9.07 10.72
CA TYR A 79 8.36 -7.68 10.95
C TYR A 79 8.29 -6.90 9.64
N GLN A 80 7.59 -5.77 9.65
CA GLN A 80 7.48 -4.85 8.53
C GLN A 80 8.85 -4.38 8.01
N GLU A 81 9.79 -4.08 8.92
CA GLU A 81 11.20 -3.85 8.57
C GLU A 81 11.95 -5.18 8.66
N LEU A 82 12.55 -5.62 7.53
CA LEU A 82 13.25 -6.89 7.47
C LEU A 82 14.49 -6.90 8.37
N ASN A 83 14.57 -7.91 9.25
CA ASN A 83 15.66 -8.09 10.20
C ASN A 83 16.81 -8.95 9.62
N LEU A 84 17.27 -8.59 8.42
CA LEU A 84 18.36 -9.26 7.75
C LEU A 84 19.68 -8.50 7.95
N ALA A 85 20.78 -9.24 8.12
CA ALA A 85 22.12 -8.70 8.14
C ALA A 85 22.62 -8.46 6.70
N PRO A 86 22.72 -7.20 6.21
CA PRO A 86 22.91 -6.92 4.78
C PRO A 86 24.22 -7.45 4.21
N HIS A 87 25.25 -7.57 5.04
CA HIS A 87 26.59 -8.02 4.65
C HIS A 87 26.76 -9.54 4.67
N LEU A 88 25.86 -10.25 5.37
CA LEU A 88 25.88 -11.70 5.40
C LEU A 88 25.20 -12.28 4.15
N THR A 89 25.59 -13.50 3.81
CA THR A 89 25.00 -14.26 2.69
C THR A 89 23.59 -14.74 3.01
N VAL A 90 22.88 -15.26 2.00
CA VAL A 90 21.58 -15.91 2.16
C VAL A 90 21.65 -17.04 3.17
N GLU A 91 22.64 -17.94 3.02
CA GLU A 91 22.86 -19.08 3.96
C GLU A 91 23.07 -18.59 5.40
N GLU A 92 23.95 -17.61 5.58
CA GLU A 92 24.27 -17.06 6.89
C GLU A 92 23.06 -16.36 7.54
N ASN A 93 22.27 -15.60 6.77
CA ASN A 93 21.06 -14.97 7.29
C ASN A 93 20.00 -15.98 7.71
N ILE A 94 19.74 -17.02 6.90
CA ILE A 94 18.75 -18.05 7.23
C ILE A 94 19.16 -18.84 8.47
N MET A 95 20.46 -19.11 8.65
CA MET A 95 20.97 -19.90 9.78
C MET A 95 21.41 -19.05 10.98
N LEU A 96 21.30 -17.74 10.92
CA LEU A 96 21.78 -16.81 11.95
C LEU A 96 21.19 -17.12 13.34
N GLY A 97 22.08 -17.44 14.30
CA GLY A 97 21.72 -17.82 15.67
C GLY A 97 21.22 -19.26 15.80
N ARG A 98 21.36 -20.08 14.75
CA ARG A 98 21.01 -21.52 14.70
C ARG A 98 22.02 -22.34 13.92
N GLU A 99 23.27 -21.90 13.98
CA GLU A 99 24.38 -22.61 13.34
C GLU A 99 24.57 -23.99 13.95
N ASP A 100 24.45 -25.01 13.10
CA ASP A 100 24.72 -26.39 13.54
C ASP A 100 26.26 -26.58 13.72
N HIS A 101 26.67 -26.91 14.91
CA HIS A 101 28.08 -27.10 15.22
C HIS A 101 28.34 -28.39 16.02
N ARG A 102 29.49 -28.97 15.82
CA ARG A 102 29.98 -30.10 16.61
C ARG A 102 31.39 -29.79 17.12
N ARG A 103 31.58 -29.73 18.42
CA ARG A 103 32.86 -29.38 19.06
C ARG A 103 33.48 -28.07 18.56
N GLY A 104 32.62 -27.04 18.32
CA GLY A 104 33.07 -25.73 17.83
C GLY A 104 33.23 -25.61 16.31
N TRP A 105 33.06 -26.69 15.55
CA TRP A 105 33.12 -26.65 14.06
C TRP A 105 31.74 -26.64 13.46
N LEU A 106 31.50 -25.70 12.54
CA LEU A 106 30.23 -25.57 11.80
C LEU A 106 30.02 -26.75 10.85
N ARG A 107 28.84 -27.34 10.89
CA ARG A 107 28.40 -28.43 10.01
C ARG A 107 27.75 -27.88 8.75
N ARG A 108 28.53 -27.19 7.91
CA ARG A 108 28.04 -26.44 6.73
C ARG A 108 27.15 -27.29 5.81
N ARG A 109 27.45 -28.56 5.61
CA ARG A 109 26.63 -29.43 4.76
C ARG A 109 25.19 -29.57 5.30
N VAL A 110 25.03 -29.81 6.60
CA VAL A 110 23.72 -29.94 7.25
C VAL A 110 22.97 -28.61 7.18
N MET A 111 23.66 -27.50 7.43
CA MET A 111 23.08 -26.16 7.33
C MET A 111 22.58 -25.88 5.91
N ARG A 112 23.39 -26.17 4.86
CA ARG A 112 23.00 -26.00 3.46
C ARG A 112 21.80 -26.85 3.07
N GLU A 113 21.72 -28.10 3.53
CA GLU A 113 20.58 -28.98 3.28
C GLU A 113 19.30 -28.42 3.91
N ARG A 114 19.40 -27.86 5.13
CA ARG A 114 18.28 -27.21 5.83
C ARG A 114 17.83 -25.93 5.12
N VAL A 115 18.77 -25.07 4.70
CA VAL A 115 18.50 -23.85 3.94
C VAL A 115 17.82 -24.17 2.61
N ARG A 116 18.35 -25.15 1.84
CA ARG A 116 17.74 -25.56 0.57
C ARG A 116 16.32 -26.10 0.73
N ARG A 117 16.07 -26.87 1.81
CA ARG A 117 14.72 -27.33 2.12
C ARG A 117 13.79 -26.15 2.38
N ALA A 118 14.20 -25.19 3.21
CA ALA A 118 13.39 -24.01 3.52
C ALA A 118 13.12 -23.15 2.28
N LEU A 119 14.12 -22.91 1.43
CA LEU A 119 13.95 -22.20 0.15
C LEU A 119 13.08 -22.99 -0.84
N GLY A 120 13.14 -24.33 -0.81
CA GLY A 120 12.27 -25.18 -1.62
C GLY A 120 10.79 -25.04 -1.23
N LEU A 121 10.47 -24.88 0.05
CA LEU A 121 9.08 -24.66 0.53
C LEU A 121 8.50 -23.34 0.06
N VAL A 122 9.34 -22.36 -0.25
CA VAL A 122 8.91 -21.04 -0.80
C VAL A 122 9.13 -20.92 -2.31
N HIS A 123 9.35 -22.04 -3.00
CA HIS A 123 9.56 -22.12 -4.46
C HIS A 123 10.74 -21.29 -4.99
N HIS A 124 11.77 -21.07 -4.17
CA HIS A 124 12.99 -20.30 -4.49
C HIS A 124 14.29 -21.09 -4.24
N GLY A 125 14.27 -22.38 -4.56
CA GLY A 125 15.43 -23.27 -4.42
C GLY A 125 16.63 -22.90 -5.32
N GLU A 126 16.42 -22.07 -6.34
CA GLU A 126 17.45 -21.56 -7.27
C GLU A 126 18.26 -20.37 -6.70
N LEU A 127 17.83 -19.79 -5.55
CA LEU A 127 18.52 -18.64 -4.97
C LEU A 127 19.94 -19.04 -4.53
N ASP A 128 20.92 -18.29 -5.03
CA ASP A 128 22.33 -18.54 -4.68
C ASP A 128 22.61 -18.25 -3.20
N LEU A 129 23.03 -19.28 -2.47
CA LEU A 129 23.23 -19.25 -1.03
C LEU A 129 24.39 -18.36 -0.58
N GLU A 130 25.34 -18.08 -1.48
CA GLU A 130 26.55 -17.30 -1.20
C GLU A 130 26.35 -15.80 -1.54
N THR A 131 25.23 -15.43 -2.14
CA THR A 131 24.91 -14.03 -2.44
C THR A 131 24.70 -13.22 -1.16
N PRO A 132 25.42 -12.10 -0.95
CA PRO A 132 25.14 -11.18 0.15
C PRO A 132 23.76 -10.56 0.02
N VAL A 133 22.98 -10.52 1.12
CA VAL A 133 21.58 -10.07 1.12
C VAL A 133 21.43 -8.63 0.61
N ARG A 134 22.42 -7.76 0.79
CA ARG A 134 22.40 -6.39 0.23
C ARG A 134 22.27 -6.32 -1.28
N ARG A 135 22.63 -7.38 -2.01
CA ARG A 135 22.53 -7.46 -3.48
C ARG A 135 21.18 -7.93 -3.96
N LEU A 136 20.35 -8.43 -3.06
CA LEU A 136 19.01 -8.91 -3.38
C LEU A 136 18.02 -7.74 -3.48
N GLY A 137 17.04 -7.87 -4.38
CA GLY A 137 15.85 -7.01 -4.41
C GLY A 137 14.95 -7.24 -3.19
N MET A 138 13.98 -6.37 -2.97
CA MET A 138 13.12 -6.41 -1.77
C MET A 138 12.34 -7.72 -1.67
N ALA A 139 11.74 -8.20 -2.77
CA ALA A 139 11.01 -9.47 -2.80
C ALA A 139 11.90 -10.66 -2.41
N ALA A 140 13.12 -10.74 -2.96
CA ALA A 140 14.04 -11.82 -2.61
C ALA A 140 14.50 -11.75 -1.12
N ARG A 141 14.64 -10.55 -0.55
CA ARG A 141 14.91 -10.40 0.89
C ARG A 141 13.74 -10.90 1.73
N GLN A 142 12.51 -10.61 1.32
CA GLN A 142 11.30 -11.13 1.99
C GLN A 142 11.30 -12.67 1.98
N ILE A 143 11.66 -13.28 0.85
CA ILE A 143 11.80 -14.74 0.73
C ILE A 143 12.84 -15.29 1.71
N VAL A 144 13.98 -14.61 1.87
CA VAL A 144 15.02 -15.03 2.84
C VAL A 144 14.50 -14.99 4.27
N GLU A 145 13.72 -13.97 4.66
CA GLU A 145 13.07 -13.90 6.00
C GLU A 145 12.09 -15.05 6.21
N ILE A 146 11.24 -15.34 5.23
CA ILE A 146 10.29 -16.45 5.30
C ILE A 146 11.06 -17.79 5.40
N ALA A 147 12.06 -17.99 4.55
CA ALA A 147 12.89 -19.19 4.57
C ALA A 147 13.62 -19.36 5.91
N ARG A 148 14.07 -18.28 6.55
CA ARG A 148 14.65 -18.30 7.90
C ARG A 148 13.65 -18.81 8.93
N ALA A 149 12.41 -18.30 8.90
CA ALA A 149 11.36 -18.78 9.80
C ALA A 149 11.04 -20.27 9.58
N LEU A 150 10.99 -20.72 8.33
CA LEU A 150 10.72 -22.12 7.98
C LEU A 150 11.90 -23.06 8.32
N ALA A 151 13.13 -22.57 8.21
CA ALA A 151 14.31 -23.32 8.65
C ALA A 151 14.30 -23.58 10.18
N GLU A 152 13.48 -22.86 10.93
CA GLU A 152 13.23 -23.04 12.36
C GLU A 152 12.05 -23.96 12.68
N ASP A 153 11.50 -24.67 11.69
CA ASP A 153 10.30 -25.52 11.82
C ASP A 153 9.10 -24.76 12.43
N ALA A 154 8.89 -23.51 11.97
CA ALA A 154 7.79 -22.67 12.44
C ALA A 154 6.43 -23.33 12.20
N LYS A 155 5.62 -23.43 13.26
CA LYS A 155 4.22 -23.89 13.22
C LYS A 155 3.26 -22.71 13.02
N ILE A 156 3.65 -21.56 13.56
CA ILE A 156 2.93 -20.30 13.45
C ILE A 156 3.87 -19.25 12.87
N LEU A 157 3.43 -18.61 11.79
CA LEU A 157 4.15 -17.54 11.13
C LEU A 157 3.34 -16.26 11.23
N VAL A 158 3.88 -15.26 11.90
CA VAL A 158 3.30 -13.91 11.93
C VAL A 158 3.95 -13.09 10.85
N MET A 159 3.15 -12.46 10.00
CA MET A 159 3.60 -11.55 8.94
C MET A 159 3.03 -10.16 9.20
N ASP A 160 3.88 -9.19 9.52
CA ASP A 160 3.47 -7.82 9.82
C ASP A 160 3.67 -6.94 8.58
N GLU A 161 2.57 -6.59 7.90
CA GLU A 161 2.52 -5.80 6.65
C GLU A 161 3.52 -6.28 5.57
N PRO A 162 3.51 -7.57 5.19
CA PRO A 162 4.59 -8.15 4.40
C PRO A 162 4.65 -7.63 2.96
N THR A 163 3.63 -6.95 2.48
CA THR A 163 3.51 -6.42 1.10
C THR A 163 3.79 -4.93 1.00
N SER A 164 3.96 -4.23 2.12
CA SER A 164 4.06 -2.76 2.17
C SER A 164 5.15 -2.14 1.28
N SER A 165 6.17 -2.92 0.94
CA SER A 165 7.31 -2.51 0.10
C SER A 165 7.48 -3.35 -1.18
N LEU A 166 6.48 -4.18 -1.53
CA LEU A 166 6.51 -5.04 -2.71
C LEU A 166 5.74 -4.43 -3.89
N SER A 167 6.13 -4.81 -5.10
CA SER A 167 5.32 -4.56 -6.29
C SER A 167 4.07 -5.46 -6.29
N GLY A 168 3.05 -5.13 -7.09
CA GLY A 168 1.85 -5.98 -7.21
C GLY A 168 2.16 -7.41 -7.69
N GLU A 169 3.14 -7.58 -8.59
CA GLU A 169 3.59 -8.88 -9.06
C GLU A 169 4.27 -9.69 -7.94
N ASP A 170 5.13 -9.04 -7.17
CA ASP A 170 5.83 -9.68 -6.04
C ASP A 170 4.86 -10.04 -4.90
N ALA A 171 3.85 -9.19 -4.64
CA ALA A 171 2.78 -9.49 -3.69
C ALA A 171 1.98 -10.73 -4.13
N GLY A 172 1.65 -10.85 -5.42
CA GLY A 172 1.00 -12.05 -5.97
C GLY A 172 1.81 -13.33 -5.71
N ARG A 173 3.13 -13.29 -5.94
CA ARG A 173 4.04 -14.42 -5.63
C ARG A 173 4.07 -14.75 -4.14
N LEU A 174 4.08 -13.74 -3.27
CA LEU A 174 4.00 -13.94 -1.82
C LEU A 174 2.69 -14.64 -1.44
N PHE A 175 1.56 -14.29 -2.06
CA PHE A 175 0.28 -14.95 -1.79
C PHE A 175 0.28 -16.42 -2.20
N GLU A 176 0.97 -16.81 -3.28
CA GLU A 176 1.15 -18.22 -3.65
C GLU A 176 1.96 -18.97 -2.59
N ILE A 177 3.01 -18.36 -2.05
CA ILE A 177 3.81 -18.92 -0.94
C ILE A 177 2.94 -19.10 0.31
N ILE A 178 2.15 -18.09 0.69
CA ILE A 178 1.22 -18.16 1.83
C ILE A 178 0.26 -19.34 1.67
N ARG A 179 -0.35 -19.52 0.48
CA ARG A 179 -1.25 -20.64 0.19
C ARG A 179 -0.54 -21.99 0.31
N SER A 180 0.70 -22.10 -0.17
CA SER A 180 1.52 -23.31 -0.05
C SER A 180 1.83 -23.65 1.39
N LEU A 181 2.22 -22.67 2.22
CA LEU A 181 2.51 -22.85 3.64
C LEU A 181 1.27 -23.25 4.43
N LYS A 182 0.14 -22.62 4.15
CA LYS A 182 -1.17 -22.99 4.70
C LYS A 182 -1.51 -24.44 4.40
N ALA A 183 -1.37 -24.87 3.13
CA ALA A 183 -1.61 -26.25 2.72
C ALA A 183 -0.65 -27.25 3.42
N GLY A 184 0.57 -26.78 3.78
CA GLY A 184 1.54 -27.51 4.61
C GLY A 184 1.21 -27.56 6.10
N GLY A 185 0.08 -26.95 6.54
CA GLY A 185 -0.37 -26.98 7.93
C GLY A 185 0.20 -25.87 8.81
N VAL A 186 0.94 -24.90 8.26
CA VAL A 186 1.43 -23.73 8.99
C VAL A 186 0.26 -22.79 9.27
N GLY A 187 0.06 -22.37 10.53
CA GLY A 187 -0.88 -21.31 10.88
C GLY A 187 -0.25 -19.95 10.62
N ILE A 188 -0.97 -19.05 9.96
CA ILE A 188 -0.43 -17.75 9.57
C ILE A 188 -1.28 -16.65 10.17
N ILE A 189 -0.65 -15.73 10.94
CA ILE A 189 -1.25 -14.48 11.36
C ILE A 189 -0.80 -13.41 10.37
N TYR A 190 -1.75 -12.91 9.56
CA TYR A 190 -1.50 -11.93 8.52
C TYR A 190 -1.96 -10.55 8.99
N ILE A 191 -1.01 -9.67 9.31
CA ILE A 191 -1.32 -8.30 9.71
C ILE A 191 -1.26 -7.43 8.47
N SER A 192 -2.36 -6.82 8.12
CA SER A 192 -2.45 -5.87 7.01
C SER A 192 -3.50 -4.80 7.30
N HIS A 193 -3.36 -3.67 6.68
CA HIS A 193 -4.40 -2.67 6.55
C HIS A 193 -4.96 -2.62 5.11
N PHE A 194 -4.44 -3.49 4.22
CA PHE A 194 -4.90 -3.66 2.84
C PHE A 194 -5.96 -4.76 2.78
N LEU A 195 -7.21 -4.35 2.75
CA LEU A 195 -8.33 -5.29 2.81
C LEU A 195 -8.45 -6.16 1.56
N GLU A 196 -8.01 -5.65 0.41
CA GLU A 196 -7.97 -6.37 -0.85
C GLU A 196 -7.01 -7.59 -0.76
N GLU A 197 -5.91 -7.45 -0.03
CA GLU A 197 -4.98 -8.56 0.23
C GLU A 197 -5.60 -9.58 1.18
N VAL A 198 -6.28 -9.09 2.22
CA VAL A 198 -6.96 -9.94 3.20
C VAL A 198 -7.99 -10.84 2.53
N GLN A 199 -8.79 -10.29 1.60
CA GLN A 199 -9.75 -11.08 0.82
C GLN A 199 -9.09 -12.16 -0.04
N GLN A 200 -7.84 -11.94 -0.50
CA GLN A 200 -7.15 -12.90 -1.36
C GLN A 200 -6.50 -14.05 -0.60
N VAL A 201 -6.10 -13.84 0.66
CA VAL A 201 -5.27 -14.82 1.38
C VAL A 201 -5.87 -15.32 2.69
N ALA A 202 -6.70 -14.53 3.39
CA ALA A 202 -7.19 -14.87 4.71
C ALA A 202 -8.48 -15.68 4.69
N ASP A 203 -8.58 -16.64 5.60
CA ASP A 203 -9.80 -17.43 5.84
C ASP A 203 -10.75 -16.69 6.79
N ARG A 204 -10.17 -16.17 7.87
CA ARG A 204 -10.86 -15.42 8.91
C ARG A 204 -10.13 -14.13 9.21
N PHE A 205 -10.83 -13.21 9.82
CA PHE A 205 -10.26 -11.97 10.30
C PHE A 205 -10.71 -11.63 11.73
N THR A 206 -9.87 -10.90 12.43
CA THR A 206 -10.16 -10.24 13.70
C THR A 206 -9.81 -8.76 13.57
N VAL A 207 -10.75 -7.88 13.91
CA VAL A 207 -10.56 -6.43 13.92
C VAL A 207 -10.34 -5.94 15.33
N LEU A 208 -9.24 -5.23 15.55
CA LEU A 208 -8.97 -4.50 16.77
C LEU A 208 -9.22 -3.00 16.55
N ARG A 209 -9.83 -2.36 17.54
CA ARG A 209 -10.01 -0.91 17.62
C ARG A 209 -9.85 -0.45 19.06
N ASP A 210 -9.01 0.57 19.29
CA ASP A 210 -8.75 1.16 20.60
C ASP A 210 -8.42 0.12 21.70
N GLY A 211 -7.62 -0.89 21.32
CA GLY A 211 -7.21 -1.96 22.23
C GLY A 211 -8.26 -3.01 22.54
N LYS A 212 -9.41 -3.03 21.84
CA LYS A 212 -10.53 -3.97 22.03
C LYS A 212 -10.84 -4.73 20.76
N LEU A 213 -11.50 -5.87 20.90
CA LEU A 213 -12.11 -6.59 19.79
C LEU A 213 -13.30 -5.78 19.24
N ALA A 214 -13.23 -5.35 18.00
CA ALA A 214 -14.30 -4.62 17.31
C ALA A 214 -15.16 -5.53 16.42
N GLY A 215 -14.62 -6.66 15.97
CA GLY A 215 -15.34 -7.66 15.18
C GLY A 215 -14.43 -8.79 14.74
N GLU A 216 -15.05 -9.88 14.32
CA GLU A 216 -14.38 -11.06 13.75
C GLU A 216 -15.32 -11.77 12.79
N GLY A 217 -14.78 -12.58 11.90
CA GLY A 217 -15.60 -13.35 10.97
C GLY A 217 -14.81 -14.13 9.93
N GLU A 218 -15.54 -14.87 9.10
CA GLU A 218 -14.98 -15.50 7.90
C GLU A 218 -14.85 -14.46 6.78
N THR A 219 -13.71 -14.42 6.12
CA THR A 219 -13.44 -13.40 5.10
C THR A 219 -14.39 -13.53 3.90
N ALA A 220 -14.71 -14.76 3.49
CA ALA A 220 -15.62 -15.02 2.38
C ALA A 220 -17.09 -14.64 2.65
N ALA A 221 -17.49 -14.54 3.94
CA ALA A 221 -18.86 -14.22 4.34
C ALA A 221 -19.07 -12.71 4.60
N ASN A 222 -18.02 -11.90 4.58
CA ASN A 222 -18.09 -10.49 4.91
C ASN A 222 -17.63 -9.63 3.74
N SER A 223 -18.40 -8.58 3.42
CA SER A 223 -17.99 -7.59 2.44
C SER A 223 -16.86 -6.71 2.99
N LEU A 224 -16.06 -6.13 2.10
CA LEU A 224 -15.02 -5.16 2.47
C LEU A 224 -15.59 -4.02 3.32
N ASP A 225 -16.75 -3.51 2.94
CA ASP A 225 -17.45 -2.43 3.67
C ASP A 225 -17.80 -2.83 5.10
N ALA A 226 -18.22 -4.08 5.32
CA ALA A 226 -18.51 -4.58 6.67
C ALA A 226 -17.23 -4.59 7.54
N ILE A 227 -16.10 -5.03 6.97
CA ILE A 227 -14.81 -5.04 7.66
C ILE A 227 -14.35 -3.61 7.95
N ILE A 228 -14.47 -2.68 6.99
CA ILE A 228 -14.13 -1.26 7.16
C ILE A 228 -14.95 -0.64 8.29
N ARG A 229 -16.27 -0.88 8.34
CA ARG A 229 -17.13 -0.38 9.45
C ARG A 229 -16.64 -0.86 10.80
N MET A 230 -16.23 -2.11 10.94
CA MET A 230 -15.65 -2.64 12.19
C MET A 230 -14.35 -1.92 12.54
N MET A 231 -13.48 -1.62 11.54
CA MET A 231 -12.19 -0.94 11.76
C MET A 231 -12.37 0.51 12.19
N VAL A 232 -13.24 1.27 11.52
CA VAL A 232 -13.43 2.72 11.72
C VAL A 232 -14.46 3.01 12.81
N GLY A 233 -15.51 2.18 12.92
CA GLY A 233 -16.57 2.35 13.92
C GLY A 233 -17.68 3.33 13.57
N GLY A 234 -17.73 3.78 12.30
CA GLY A 234 -18.72 4.69 11.74
C GLY A 234 -19.33 4.18 10.44
N GLU A 235 -20.24 4.95 9.85
CA GLU A 235 -20.76 4.64 8.51
C GLU A 235 -19.67 4.87 7.44
N VAL A 236 -19.63 3.99 6.44
CA VAL A 236 -18.67 4.09 5.29
C VAL A 236 -18.83 5.42 4.54
N LYS A 237 -20.01 6.04 4.58
CA LYS A 237 -20.25 7.37 4.00
C LYS A 237 -19.40 8.48 4.65
N GLU A 238 -19.04 8.35 5.92
CA GLU A 238 -18.16 9.29 6.61
C GLU A 238 -16.70 9.19 6.14
N LEU A 239 -16.35 8.07 5.49
CA LEU A 239 -15.01 7.88 4.92
C LEU A 239 -14.81 8.60 3.59
N PHE A 240 -15.89 8.90 2.86
CA PHE A 240 -15.87 9.54 1.56
C PHE A 240 -16.52 10.92 1.65
N PRO A 241 -15.88 11.91 2.29
CA PRO A 241 -16.43 13.26 2.37
C PRO A 241 -16.54 13.83 0.95
N ARG A 242 -17.77 14.20 0.57
CA ARG A 242 -18.07 14.80 -0.71
C ARG A 242 -18.87 16.06 -0.49
N ASP A 243 -18.23 17.20 -0.69
CA ASP A 243 -18.92 18.48 -0.75
C ASP A 243 -19.41 18.73 -2.18
N GLY A 244 -20.63 19.24 -2.29
CA GLY A 244 -21.17 19.63 -3.59
C GLY A 244 -20.32 20.74 -4.22
N HIS A 245 -19.92 20.57 -5.48
CA HIS A 245 -19.14 21.54 -6.23
C HIS A 245 -19.69 21.71 -7.65
N ALA A 246 -19.36 22.85 -8.28
CA ALA A 246 -19.83 23.15 -9.62
C ALA A 246 -18.88 22.56 -10.66
N ILE A 247 -19.43 21.82 -11.61
CA ILE A 247 -18.71 21.29 -12.76
C ILE A 247 -18.82 22.29 -13.91
N GLY A 248 -17.67 22.70 -14.45
CA GLY A 248 -17.59 23.72 -15.53
C GLY A 248 -17.31 23.12 -16.90
N GLU A 249 -16.66 23.92 -17.75
CA GLU A 249 -16.26 23.57 -19.12
C GLU A 249 -15.14 22.51 -19.14
N ALA A 250 -14.82 21.98 -20.33
CA ALA A 250 -13.77 21.00 -20.53
C ALA A 250 -12.38 21.56 -20.20
N ALA A 251 -11.72 21.04 -19.19
CA ALA A 251 -10.36 21.38 -18.79
C ALA A 251 -9.31 20.61 -19.58
N LEU A 252 -9.57 19.33 -19.86
CA LEU A 252 -8.70 18.45 -20.64
C LEU A 252 -9.55 17.60 -21.59
N VAL A 253 -9.12 17.53 -22.85
CA VAL A 253 -9.75 16.68 -23.88
C VAL A 253 -8.66 15.82 -24.53
N ALA A 254 -8.79 14.52 -24.44
CA ALA A 254 -8.05 13.54 -25.20
C ALA A 254 -8.94 13.00 -26.33
N LEU A 255 -8.49 13.08 -27.58
CA LEU A 255 -9.23 12.61 -28.74
C LEU A 255 -8.42 11.54 -29.47
N GLU A 256 -9.03 10.36 -29.67
CA GLU A 256 -8.43 9.18 -30.29
C GLU A 256 -7.03 8.86 -29.72
N LEU A 257 -6.84 9.14 -28.43
CA LEU A 257 -5.55 9.00 -27.77
C LEU A 257 -5.18 7.54 -27.60
N LYS A 258 -4.09 7.14 -28.23
CA LYS A 258 -3.53 5.80 -28.08
C LYS A 258 -2.04 5.88 -27.77
N GLY A 259 -1.62 5.35 -26.63
CA GLY A 259 -0.23 5.10 -26.28
C GLY A 259 0.27 3.79 -26.89
N LYS A 260 1.60 3.62 -26.97
CA LYS A 260 2.20 2.37 -27.52
C LYS A 260 1.81 1.11 -26.75
N LYS A 261 1.54 1.24 -25.46
CA LYS A 261 1.15 0.14 -24.55
C LYS A 261 -0.36 0.03 -24.33
N MET A 262 -1.16 0.92 -24.93
CA MET A 262 -2.63 0.91 -24.83
C MET A 262 -3.23 0.00 -25.91
N GLY A 263 -4.27 -0.75 -25.56
CA GLY A 263 -4.95 -1.69 -26.46
C GLY A 263 -5.73 -0.97 -27.57
N ALA A 264 -6.44 0.11 -27.25
CA ALA A 264 -7.27 0.86 -28.16
C ALA A 264 -7.06 2.38 -27.99
N ALA A 265 -7.61 3.15 -28.93
CA ALA A 265 -7.73 4.60 -28.80
C ALA A 265 -8.83 4.95 -27.80
N VAL A 266 -8.64 6.04 -27.06
CA VAL A 266 -9.53 6.52 -26.00
C VAL A 266 -9.92 7.96 -26.25
N ASP A 267 -11.21 8.23 -26.14
CA ASP A 267 -11.78 9.58 -26.08
C ASP A 267 -12.18 9.90 -24.65
N LEU A 268 -11.59 10.95 -24.06
CA LEU A 268 -11.84 11.31 -22.69
C LEU A 268 -11.92 12.82 -22.53
N THR A 269 -12.96 13.28 -21.82
CA THR A 269 -13.12 14.67 -21.45
C THR A 269 -13.20 14.79 -19.93
N LEU A 270 -12.30 15.57 -19.35
CA LEU A 270 -12.30 15.98 -17.95
C LEU A 270 -12.69 17.44 -17.86
N ARG A 271 -13.65 17.78 -17.00
CA ARG A 271 -14.21 19.12 -16.84
C ARG A 271 -13.58 19.85 -15.67
N ARG A 272 -13.68 21.17 -15.63
CA ARG A 272 -13.28 21.97 -14.47
C ARG A 272 -14.11 21.61 -13.25
N GLY A 273 -13.44 21.48 -12.10
CA GLY A 273 -14.09 21.11 -10.86
C GLY A 273 -14.62 19.68 -10.83
N GLU A 274 -14.27 18.84 -11.80
CA GLU A 274 -14.73 17.46 -11.87
C GLU A 274 -13.70 16.50 -11.24
N ILE A 275 -14.19 15.52 -10.49
CA ILE A 275 -13.45 14.32 -10.11
C ILE A 275 -13.94 13.18 -11.01
N LEU A 276 -13.18 12.86 -12.07
CA LEU A 276 -13.47 11.76 -12.97
C LEU A 276 -12.71 10.51 -12.53
N GLY A 277 -13.42 9.48 -12.10
CA GLY A 277 -12.88 8.18 -11.73
C GLY A 277 -12.58 7.31 -12.94
N ILE A 278 -11.49 6.52 -12.86
CA ILE A 278 -11.20 5.47 -13.82
C ILE A 278 -11.15 4.14 -13.09
N ALA A 279 -12.17 3.32 -13.30
CA ALA A 279 -12.30 1.96 -12.78
C ALA A 279 -11.69 0.93 -13.74
N GLY A 280 -11.23 -0.20 -13.22
CA GLY A 280 -10.76 -1.32 -14.01
C GLY A 280 -9.86 -2.25 -13.20
N LEU A 281 -9.66 -3.46 -13.68
CA LEU A 281 -8.77 -4.43 -13.05
C LEU A 281 -7.30 -4.06 -13.25
N ILE A 282 -6.42 -4.62 -12.43
CA ILE A 282 -4.96 -4.47 -12.57
C ILE A 282 -4.53 -4.89 -13.98
N GLY A 283 -3.72 -4.07 -14.66
CA GLY A 283 -3.30 -4.32 -16.04
C GLY A 283 -4.34 -3.96 -17.10
N SER A 284 -5.43 -3.29 -16.75
CA SER A 284 -6.45 -2.86 -17.74
C SER A 284 -6.04 -1.68 -18.61
N GLY A 285 -4.89 -1.04 -18.40
CA GLY A 285 -4.38 0.06 -19.24
C GLY A 285 -4.59 1.46 -18.66
N ARG A 286 -5.06 1.58 -17.43
CA ARG A 286 -5.35 2.87 -16.74
C ARG A 286 -4.09 3.70 -16.52
N THR A 287 -3.05 3.10 -15.97
CA THR A 287 -1.73 3.73 -15.76
C THR A 287 -1.13 4.21 -17.07
N GLU A 288 -1.20 3.39 -18.13
CA GLU A 288 -0.70 3.74 -19.46
C GLU A 288 -1.43 4.96 -20.05
N LEU A 289 -2.73 5.10 -19.79
CA LEU A 289 -3.50 6.29 -20.18
C LEU A 289 -2.96 7.53 -19.46
N LEU A 290 -2.84 7.51 -18.13
CA LEU A 290 -2.35 8.66 -17.36
C LEU A 290 -0.92 9.03 -17.77
N ARG A 291 -0.04 8.05 -17.93
CA ARG A 291 1.35 8.23 -18.38
C ARG A 291 1.40 8.87 -19.78
N THR A 292 0.50 8.47 -20.68
CA THR A 292 0.40 9.04 -22.03
C THR A 292 -0.12 10.48 -21.98
N ILE A 293 -1.15 10.76 -21.16
CA ILE A 293 -1.66 12.11 -20.95
C ILE A 293 -0.57 13.01 -20.36
N PHE A 294 0.18 12.54 -19.37
CA PHE A 294 1.26 13.32 -18.75
C PHE A 294 2.53 13.41 -19.62
N GLY A 295 2.66 12.56 -20.65
CA GLY A 295 3.78 12.58 -21.60
C GLY A 295 5.03 11.84 -21.15
N LEU A 296 4.92 10.96 -20.19
CA LEU A 296 5.95 9.95 -19.87
C LEU A 296 6.03 8.92 -20.98
N ASP A 297 4.88 8.48 -21.48
CA ASP A 297 4.79 7.63 -22.64
C ASP A 297 4.34 8.46 -23.86
N ARG A 298 4.98 8.24 -25.03
CA ARG A 298 4.62 8.96 -26.25
C ARG A 298 3.33 8.42 -26.84
N PRO A 299 2.36 9.29 -27.19
CA PRO A 299 1.19 8.86 -27.93
C PRO A 299 1.60 8.30 -29.31
N ALA A 300 0.96 7.22 -29.72
CA ALA A 300 1.09 6.65 -31.05
C ALA A 300 0.17 7.38 -32.03
N THR A 301 -1.07 7.68 -31.57
CA THR A 301 -2.08 8.46 -32.32
C THR A 301 -2.85 9.36 -31.36
N GLY A 302 -3.65 10.25 -31.93
CA GLY A 302 -4.55 11.13 -31.20
C GLY A 302 -3.91 12.44 -30.74
N SER A 303 -4.68 13.21 -29.99
CA SER A 303 -4.27 14.52 -29.49
C SER A 303 -4.76 14.76 -28.07
N ILE A 304 -4.05 15.61 -27.34
CA ILE A 304 -4.41 16.07 -26.00
C ILE A 304 -4.49 17.60 -26.07
N ARG A 305 -5.60 18.15 -25.61
CA ARG A 305 -5.82 19.59 -25.50
C ARG A 305 -6.10 19.94 -24.05
N VAL A 306 -5.53 21.05 -23.60
CA VAL A 306 -5.77 21.61 -22.26
C VAL A 306 -6.27 23.03 -22.46
N GLU A 307 -7.28 23.40 -21.69
CA GLU A 307 -7.82 24.75 -21.68
C GLU A 307 -6.73 25.79 -21.41
N GLY A 308 -6.69 26.87 -22.19
CA GLY A 308 -5.68 27.93 -22.08
C GLY A 308 -4.27 27.57 -22.64
N ALA A 309 -3.93 26.29 -22.82
CA ALA A 309 -2.65 25.86 -23.36
C ALA A 309 -2.74 25.24 -24.76
N GLY A 310 -3.95 24.91 -25.24
CA GLY A 310 -4.18 24.32 -26.55
C GLY A 310 -3.71 22.86 -26.67
N ALA A 311 -3.24 22.47 -27.87
CA ALA A 311 -2.76 21.10 -28.11
C ALA A 311 -1.36 20.87 -27.52
N LEU A 312 -1.24 19.87 -26.65
CA LEU A 312 0.01 19.54 -25.98
C LEU A 312 0.85 18.56 -26.81
N ARG A 313 2.14 18.87 -26.96
CA ARG A 313 3.15 18.02 -27.61
C ARG A 313 4.37 17.86 -26.71
N GLY A 314 5.16 16.84 -26.95
CA GLY A 314 6.41 16.60 -26.22
C GLY A 314 6.23 15.82 -24.94
N GLY A 315 7.23 15.87 -24.05
CA GLY A 315 7.28 15.15 -22.78
C GLY A 315 6.59 15.85 -21.61
N PRO A 316 6.94 15.48 -20.35
CA PRO A 316 6.29 16.04 -19.14
C PRO A 316 6.44 17.56 -18.96
N GLY A 317 7.59 18.15 -19.36
CA GLY A 317 7.84 19.58 -19.15
C GLY A 317 6.73 20.51 -19.67
N PRO A 318 6.33 20.44 -20.96
CA PRO A 318 5.19 21.21 -21.49
C PRO A 318 3.88 20.97 -20.75
N ARG A 319 3.64 19.75 -20.24
CA ARG A 319 2.43 19.41 -19.50
C ARG A 319 2.42 20.01 -18.11
N ILE A 320 3.55 20.01 -17.45
CA ILE A 320 3.74 20.70 -16.16
C ILE A 320 3.50 22.21 -16.36
N ALA A 321 4.03 22.80 -17.43
CA ALA A 321 3.83 24.20 -17.76
C ALA A 321 2.36 24.52 -18.08
N ALA A 322 1.61 23.56 -18.64
CA ALA A 322 0.17 23.67 -18.88
C ALA A 322 -0.70 23.37 -17.63
N GLY A 323 -0.09 23.17 -16.46
CA GLY A 323 -0.78 22.96 -15.19
C GLY A 323 -1.16 21.51 -14.89
N LEU A 324 -0.60 20.50 -15.58
CA LEU A 324 -0.83 19.11 -15.24
C LEU A 324 0.12 18.67 -14.12
N GLY A 325 -0.42 17.97 -13.11
CA GLY A 325 0.34 17.25 -12.09
C GLY A 325 0.06 15.76 -12.19
N TYR A 326 1.08 14.91 -12.02
CA TYR A 326 0.95 13.46 -12.06
C TYR A 326 1.51 12.83 -10.78
N LEU A 327 0.71 11.95 -10.18
CA LEU A 327 1.07 11.07 -9.09
C LEU A 327 1.11 9.65 -9.63
N SER A 328 2.28 9.00 -9.57
CA SER A 328 2.46 7.62 -10.02
C SER A 328 2.02 6.62 -8.96
N GLU A 329 1.49 5.46 -9.40
CA GLU A 329 1.27 4.28 -8.56
C GLU A 329 2.59 3.79 -7.94
N ASP A 330 3.68 3.76 -8.72
CA ASP A 330 5.02 3.45 -8.21
C ASP A 330 5.64 4.67 -7.51
N ARG A 331 5.23 4.85 -6.26
CA ARG A 331 5.72 5.95 -5.42
C ARG A 331 7.23 5.92 -5.21
N GLN A 332 7.82 4.72 -5.06
CA GLN A 332 9.22 4.55 -4.67
C GLN A 332 10.17 4.59 -5.88
N GLY A 333 9.77 4.03 -7.00
CA GLY A 333 10.60 4.00 -8.21
C GLY A 333 10.45 5.24 -9.09
N GLU A 334 9.24 5.81 -9.18
CA GLU A 334 8.94 6.94 -10.06
C GLU A 334 8.45 8.18 -9.30
N GLY A 335 7.69 7.99 -8.23
CA GLY A 335 6.96 9.06 -7.57
C GLY A 335 7.83 10.00 -6.75
N LEU A 336 8.88 9.52 -6.07
CA LEU A 336 9.70 10.27 -5.13
C LEU A 336 11.18 9.97 -5.29
N ALA A 337 12.00 10.99 -5.13
CA ALA A 337 13.46 10.84 -4.98
C ALA A 337 13.76 10.48 -3.52
N LEU A 338 13.71 9.20 -3.17
CA LEU A 338 13.75 8.69 -1.80
C LEU A 338 15.00 9.11 -1.03
N SER A 339 16.15 9.25 -1.72
CA SER A 339 17.42 9.69 -1.13
C SER A 339 17.49 11.19 -0.83
N LEU A 340 16.56 11.98 -1.36
CA LEU A 340 16.52 13.44 -1.15
C LEU A 340 15.64 13.78 0.07
N SER A 341 15.77 15.02 0.51
CA SER A 341 14.97 15.52 1.63
C SER A 341 13.50 15.77 1.26
N VAL A 342 12.65 15.93 2.28
CA VAL A 342 11.24 16.30 2.11
C VAL A 342 11.12 17.60 1.31
N VAL A 343 11.89 18.65 1.65
CA VAL A 343 11.80 19.93 0.94
C VAL A 343 12.29 19.85 -0.50
N ASP A 344 13.30 19.05 -0.78
CA ASP A 344 13.77 18.87 -2.16
C ASP A 344 12.69 18.19 -3.00
N ASN A 345 12.08 17.13 -2.49
CA ASN A 345 10.96 16.45 -3.17
C ASN A 345 9.77 17.38 -3.38
N LEU A 346 9.40 18.19 -2.39
CA LEU A 346 8.28 19.14 -2.49
C LEU A 346 8.50 20.19 -3.58
N THR A 347 9.72 20.69 -3.72
CA THR A 347 10.02 21.85 -4.57
C THR A 347 10.58 21.50 -5.94
N LEU A 348 10.88 20.21 -6.19
CA LEU A 348 11.54 19.72 -7.41
C LEU A 348 10.85 20.16 -8.70
N SER A 349 9.51 20.21 -8.71
CA SER A 349 8.74 20.58 -9.90
C SER A 349 8.61 22.08 -10.13
N ARG A 350 8.95 22.95 -9.13
CA ARG A 350 8.83 24.40 -9.23
C ARG A 350 9.78 25.14 -8.30
N PHE A 351 10.93 25.57 -8.82
CA PHE A 351 11.91 26.39 -8.08
C PHE A 351 11.70 27.90 -8.20
N SER A 352 10.89 28.35 -9.17
CA SER A 352 10.72 29.78 -9.45
C SER A 352 10.41 30.66 -8.22
N PRO A 353 9.62 30.24 -7.21
CA PRO A 353 9.38 31.05 -6.02
C PRO A 353 10.63 31.31 -5.15
N PHE A 354 11.66 30.49 -5.32
CA PHE A 354 12.87 30.51 -4.49
C PHE A 354 14.09 31.07 -5.23
N VAL A 355 13.97 31.30 -6.56
CA VAL A 355 15.08 31.79 -7.39
C VAL A 355 15.00 33.31 -7.51
N ARG A 356 16.13 33.98 -7.24
CA ARG A 356 16.30 35.40 -7.49
C ARG A 356 17.66 35.66 -8.13
N PHE A 357 17.66 36.31 -9.29
CA PHE A 357 18.88 36.55 -10.08
C PHE A 357 19.73 35.29 -10.36
N GLY A 358 19.06 34.14 -10.61
CA GLY A 358 19.74 32.87 -10.86
C GLY A 358 20.18 32.11 -9.60
N TRP A 359 20.05 32.68 -8.40
CA TRP A 359 20.45 32.06 -7.15
C TRP A 359 19.24 31.48 -6.41
N LEU A 360 19.37 30.22 -5.96
CA LEU A 360 18.37 29.52 -5.16
C LEU A 360 18.50 29.92 -3.68
N SER A 361 17.41 30.46 -3.11
CA SER A 361 17.34 30.77 -1.68
C SER A 361 16.94 29.54 -0.87
N LEU A 362 17.92 28.81 -0.32
CA LEU A 362 17.69 27.64 0.53
C LEU A 362 16.87 27.96 1.79
N GLY A 363 17.01 29.19 2.34
CA GLY A 363 16.22 29.64 3.49
C GLY A 363 14.72 29.71 3.17
N ARG A 364 14.34 30.33 2.03
CA ARG A 364 12.93 30.38 1.58
C ARG A 364 12.40 28.99 1.24
N GLN A 365 13.21 28.17 0.60
CA GLN A 365 12.85 26.79 0.28
C GLN A 365 12.54 25.99 1.55
N ARG A 366 13.40 26.07 2.60
CA ARG A 366 13.17 25.41 3.89
C ARG A 366 11.91 25.92 4.59
N GLN A 367 11.66 27.24 4.54
CA GLN A 367 10.45 27.82 5.11
C GLN A 367 9.19 27.25 4.43
N ALA A 368 9.17 27.21 3.09
CA ALA A 368 8.09 26.57 2.34
C ALA A 368 7.93 25.07 2.69
N GLY A 369 9.04 24.37 2.93
CA GLY A 369 9.02 22.98 3.42
C GLY A 369 8.27 22.85 4.76
N TRP A 370 8.52 23.74 5.71
CA TRP A 370 7.80 23.77 6.99
C TRP A 370 6.31 24.07 6.79
N ASP A 371 5.98 25.01 5.89
CA ASP A 371 4.58 25.38 5.62
C ASP A 371 3.80 24.19 5.02
N TRP A 372 4.41 23.45 4.09
CA TRP A 372 3.81 22.24 3.52
C TRP A 372 3.72 21.09 4.54
N ILE A 373 4.71 20.87 5.39
CA ILE A 373 4.68 19.88 6.47
C ILE A 373 3.47 20.14 7.37
N ARG A 374 3.24 21.39 7.77
CA ARG A 374 2.08 21.75 8.59
C ARG A 374 0.76 21.61 7.86
N ARG A 375 0.69 22.16 6.63
CA ARG A 375 -0.55 22.18 5.83
C ARG A 375 -1.06 20.77 5.49
N MET A 376 -0.15 19.85 5.20
CA MET A 376 -0.47 18.47 4.82
C MET A 376 -0.40 17.49 5.99
N ASN A 377 -0.15 17.98 7.20
CA ASN A 377 0.05 17.17 8.40
C ASN A 377 1.02 15.99 8.14
N ILE A 378 2.20 16.34 7.55
CA ILE A 378 3.28 15.38 7.31
C ILE A 378 4.04 15.13 8.60
N LYS A 379 4.13 13.90 9.06
CA LYS A 379 4.91 13.54 10.26
C LYS A 379 6.39 13.45 9.90
N ALA A 380 7.04 14.61 9.77
CA ALA A 380 8.47 14.75 9.54
C ALA A 380 9.12 15.61 10.64
N ARG A 381 10.32 15.24 11.07
CA ARG A 381 11.08 15.99 12.11
C ARG A 381 11.59 17.33 11.61
N SER A 382 11.89 17.41 10.33
CA SER A 382 12.34 18.64 9.66
C SER A 382 12.15 18.53 8.14
N PRO A 383 12.13 19.67 7.40
CA PRO A 383 12.12 19.67 5.95
C PRO A 383 13.34 18.99 5.31
N LEU A 384 14.44 18.89 6.06
CA LEU A 384 15.67 18.24 5.60
C LEU A 384 15.71 16.74 5.88
N GLN A 385 14.66 16.18 6.51
CA GLN A 385 14.57 14.72 6.70
C GLN A 385 14.50 14.02 5.35
N VAL A 386 15.27 12.94 5.19
CA VAL A 386 15.26 12.09 3.99
C VAL A 386 13.92 11.38 3.87
N VAL A 387 13.32 11.40 2.67
CA VAL A 387 11.97 10.87 2.43
C VAL A 387 11.90 9.37 2.66
N ALA A 388 12.96 8.62 2.38
CA ALA A 388 13.03 7.18 2.66
C ALA A 388 12.72 6.81 4.12
N HIS A 389 12.93 7.73 5.08
CA HIS A 389 12.68 7.51 6.50
C HIS A 389 11.27 7.90 6.96
N LEU A 390 10.37 8.22 6.04
CA LEU A 390 8.97 8.48 6.33
C LEU A 390 8.13 7.22 6.11
N SER A 391 7.03 7.11 6.88
CA SER A 391 6.02 6.08 6.61
C SER A 391 5.37 6.27 5.24
N GLY A 392 4.80 5.20 4.67
CA GLY A 392 4.15 5.22 3.36
C GLY A 392 3.11 6.34 3.20
N GLY A 393 2.22 6.53 4.18
CA GLY A 393 1.25 7.62 4.15
C GLY A 393 1.89 9.00 4.15
N ASN A 394 3.00 9.22 4.89
CA ASN A 394 3.70 10.50 4.86
C ASN A 394 4.48 10.73 3.56
N GLN A 395 5.03 9.69 2.95
CA GLN A 395 5.62 9.75 1.61
C GLN A 395 4.55 10.17 0.57
N GLN A 396 3.36 9.58 0.65
CA GLN A 396 2.23 9.94 -0.22
C GLN A 396 1.84 11.42 -0.07
N LYS A 397 1.76 11.92 1.17
CA LYS A 397 1.50 13.33 1.46
C LYS A 397 2.58 14.25 0.88
N VAL A 398 3.86 13.85 0.90
CA VAL A 398 4.95 14.60 0.24
C VAL A 398 4.74 14.64 -1.28
N ALA A 399 4.41 13.52 -1.91
CA ALA A 399 4.17 13.45 -3.34
C ALA A 399 2.99 14.34 -3.79
N LEU A 400 1.90 14.30 -3.03
CA LEU A 400 0.72 15.15 -3.27
C LEU A 400 1.03 16.63 -3.02
N ALA A 401 1.73 16.97 -1.93
CA ALA A 401 2.14 18.33 -1.63
C ALA A 401 3.04 18.94 -2.72
N ARG A 402 3.85 18.11 -3.41
CA ARG A 402 4.62 18.53 -4.60
C ARG A 402 3.71 19.02 -5.72
N LEU A 403 2.60 18.33 -6.00
CA LEU A 403 1.66 18.73 -7.04
C LEU A 403 0.98 20.06 -6.69
N LEU A 404 0.65 20.28 -5.42
CA LEU A 404 0.12 21.56 -4.94
C LEU A 404 1.15 22.68 -5.02
N HIS A 405 2.39 22.40 -4.63
CA HIS A 405 3.49 23.36 -4.73
C HIS A 405 3.76 23.75 -6.18
N GLN A 406 3.62 22.82 -7.09
CA GLN A 406 3.68 23.04 -8.54
C GLN A 406 2.58 24.01 -9.03
N ASN A 407 1.49 24.14 -8.27
CA ASN A 407 0.26 24.85 -8.60
C ASN A 407 -0.48 24.19 -9.78
N ALA A 408 -0.61 22.85 -9.69
CA ALA A 408 -1.36 22.10 -10.70
C ALA A 408 -2.83 22.54 -10.76
N GLU A 409 -3.40 22.56 -11.97
CA GLU A 409 -4.81 22.80 -12.26
C GLU A 409 -5.56 21.49 -12.55
N ILE A 410 -4.83 20.51 -13.12
CA ILE A 410 -5.32 19.19 -13.46
C ILE A 410 -4.45 18.16 -12.77
N PHE A 411 -5.05 17.35 -11.92
CA PHE A 411 -4.39 16.31 -11.12
C PHE A 411 -4.67 14.94 -11.73
N LEU A 412 -3.63 14.26 -12.18
CA LEU A 412 -3.67 12.88 -12.65
C LEU A 412 -3.18 12.01 -11.52
N LEU A 413 -4.08 11.31 -10.82
CA LEU A 413 -3.79 10.55 -9.62
C LEU A 413 -3.93 9.04 -9.90
N ASP A 414 -2.82 8.33 -9.93
CA ASP A 414 -2.78 6.89 -10.17
C ASP A 414 -2.65 6.14 -8.83
N GLU A 415 -3.73 5.47 -8.42
CA GLU A 415 -3.85 4.72 -7.16
C GLU A 415 -3.33 5.53 -5.94
N PRO A 416 -3.80 6.79 -5.72
CA PRO A 416 -3.24 7.67 -4.68
C PRO A 416 -3.44 7.16 -3.26
N THR A 417 -4.37 6.25 -3.06
CA THR A 417 -4.78 5.68 -1.77
C THR A 417 -4.20 4.29 -1.53
N ARG A 418 -3.46 3.75 -2.50
CA ARG A 418 -2.84 2.45 -2.38
C ARG A 418 -1.67 2.49 -1.41
N GLY A 419 -1.63 1.52 -0.49
CA GLY A 419 -0.52 1.38 0.42
C GLY A 419 -0.50 2.40 1.56
N ILE A 420 -1.67 2.94 1.94
CA ILE A 420 -1.81 3.86 3.07
C ILE A 420 -2.97 3.43 3.98
N ASP A 421 -2.91 3.82 5.24
CA ASP A 421 -3.93 3.53 6.24
C ASP A 421 -5.26 4.28 5.96
N ILE A 422 -6.35 3.78 6.53
CA ILE A 422 -7.71 4.30 6.28
C ILE A 422 -7.83 5.78 6.66
N GLY A 423 -7.25 6.21 7.79
CA GLY A 423 -7.28 7.61 8.19
C GLY A 423 -6.53 8.53 7.22
N SER A 424 -5.44 8.04 6.61
CA SER A 424 -4.74 8.76 5.54
C SER A 424 -5.52 8.77 4.23
N LYS A 425 -6.31 7.72 3.91
CA LYS A 425 -7.21 7.69 2.75
C LYS A 425 -8.27 8.79 2.84
N SER A 426 -8.98 8.89 3.98
CA SER A 426 -10.00 9.92 4.21
C SER A 426 -9.46 11.33 3.97
N GLN A 427 -8.25 11.64 4.46
CA GLN A 427 -7.62 12.94 4.23
C GLN A 427 -7.33 13.21 2.74
N ILE A 428 -7.03 12.19 1.93
CA ILE A 428 -6.84 12.35 0.49
C ILE A 428 -8.17 12.65 -0.20
N TYR A 429 -9.27 12.00 0.22
CA TYR A 429 -10.59 12.26 -0.33
C TYR A 429 -11.08 13.67 -0.01
N GLU A 430 -10.96 14.13 1.25
CA GLU A 430 -11.24 15.51 1.66
C GLU A 430 -10.49 16.51 0.77
N TRP A 431 -9.26 16.20 0.48
CA TRP A 431 -8.36 17.02 -0.29
C TRP A 431 -8.75 17.05 -1.78
N MET A 432 -9.16 15.91 -2.36
CA MET A 432 -9.70 15.86 -3.72
C MET A 432 -10.99 16.66 -3.81
N SER A 433 -11.90 16.57 -2.82
CA SER A 433 -13.12 17.35 -2.72
C SER A 433 -12.83 18.86 -2.62
N ASP A 434 -11.89 19.29 -1.76
CA ASP A 434 -11.45 20.69 -1.65
C ASP A 434 -10.85 21.23 -2.97
N LEU A 435 -10.07 20.41 -3.69
CA LEU A 435 -9.53 20.78 -5.01
C LEU A 435 -10.65 20.99 -6.03
N ALA A 436 -11.60 20.06 -6.12
CA ALA A 436 -12.75 20.17 -7.01
C ALA A 436 -13.60 21.40 -6.66
N GLY A 437 -13.85 21.66 -5.38
CA GLY A 437 -14.54 22.85 -4.88
C GLY A 437 -13.85 24.17 -5.25
N ARG A 438 -12.52 24.16 -5.48
CA ARG A 438 -11.74 25.30 -5.99
C ARG A 438 -11.65 25.34 -7.51
N GLY A 439 -12.43 24.54 -8.22
CA GLY A 439 -12.45 24.47 -9.69
C GLY A 439 -11.24 23.76 -10.31
N LYS A 440 -10.44 23.01 -9.52
CA LYS A 440 -9.40 22.13 -10.03
C LYS A 440 -10.01 20.83 -10.55
N SER A 441 -9.37 20.18 -11.51
CA SER A 441 -9.87 18.96 -12.13
C SER A 441 -9.03 17.76 -11.67
N VAL A 442 -9.67 16.66 -11.34
CA VAL A 442 -9.01 15.45 -10.84
C VAL A 442 -9.38 14.25 -11.70
N LEU A 443 -8.39 13.59 -12.30
CA LEU A 443 -8.52 12.28 -12.92
C LEU A 443 -7.99 11.24 -11.95
N PHE A 444 -8.86 10.42 -11.38
CA PHE A 444 -8.59 9.54 -10.26
C PHE A 444 -8.70 8.08 -10.68
N VAL A 445 -7.58 7.37 -10.73
CA VAL A 445 -7.53 5.94 -10.99
C VAL A 445 -7.53 5.19 -9.67
N SER A 446 -8.43 4.21 -9.55
CA SER A 446 -8.44 3.27 -8.45
C SER A 446 -8.92 1.89 -8.87
N SER A 447 -8.39 0.86 -8.21
CA SER A 447 -8.85 -0.52 -8.26
C SER A 447 -9.91 -0.83 -7.19
N TYR A 448 -10.11 0.07 -6.22
CA TYR A 448 -11.10 -0.06 -5.16
C TYR A 448 -12.38 0.71 -5.53
N PHE A 449 -13.39 0.00 -6.00
CA PHE A 449 -14.62 0.59 -6.55
C PHE A 449 -15.43 1.43 -5.55
N PRO A 450 -15.55 1.06 -4.26
CA PRO A 450 -16.27 1.88 -3.29
C PRO A 450 -15.74 3.32 -3.18
N GLU A 451 -14.41 3.55 -3.28
CA GLU A 451 -13.88 4.92 -3.24
C GLU A 451 -14.24 5.71 -4.51
N LEU A 452 -14.27 5.06 -5.69
CA LEU A 452 -14.73 5.71 -6.91
C LEU A 452 -16.20 6.11 -6.81
N LEU A 453 -17.04 5.21 -6.29
CA LEU A 453 -18.48 5.49 -6.08
C LEU A 453 -18.70 6.60 -5.05
N GLY A 454 -17.87 6.65 -4.00
CA GLY A 454 -18.00 7.63 -2.93
C GLY A 454 -17.48 9.03 -3.27
N VAL A 455 -16.41 9.12 -4.08
CA VAL A 455 -15.66 10.37 -4.28
C VAL A 455 -15.90 11.01 -5.66
N CYS A 456 -16.09 10.19 -6.72
CA CYS A 456 -16.13 10.68 -8.10
C CYS A 456 -17.50 11.22 -8.53
N ASP A 457 -17.50 12.20 -9.45
CA ASP A 457 -18.71 12.70 -10.12
C ASP A 457 -19.13 11.77 -11.24
N ARG A 458 -18.17 11.34 -12.05
CA ARG A 458 -18.36 10.40 -13.14
C ARG A 458 -17.29 9.30 -13.03
N ILE A 459 -17.61 8.12 -13.55
CA ILE A 459 -16.68 6.99 -13.58
C ILE A 459 -16.62 6.43 -15.00
N ALA A 460 -15.40 6.31 -15.54
CA ALA A 460 -15.07 5.60 -16.76
C ALA A 460 -14.53 4.21 -16.42
N VAL A 461 -15.01 3.17 -17.09
CA VAL A 461 -14.57 1.80 -16.88
C VAL A 461 -13.61 1.37 -17.97
N PHE A 462 -12.49 0.78 -17.56
CA PHE A 462 -11.46 0.23 -18.44
C PHE A 462 -11.43 -1.29 -18.40
N HIS A 463 -11.38 -1.90 -19.59
CA HIS A 463 -11.19 -3.33 -19.77
C HIS A 463 -10.17 -3.59 -20.88
N ARG A 464 -9.07 -4.29 -20.57
CA ARG A 464 -8.01 -4.70 -21.54
C ARG A 464 -7.55 -3.59 -22.50
N GLY A 465 -7.29 -2.42 -21.96
CA GLY A 465 -6.80 -1.26 -22.72
C GLY A 465 -7.85 -0.51 -23.51
N GLN A 466 -9.14 -0.75 -23.28
CA GLN A 466 -10.27 -0.07 -23.91
C GLN A 466 -11.13 0.61 -22.85
N MET A 467 -11.63 1.78 -23.13
CA MET A 467 -12.66 2.43 -22.33
C MET A 467 -14.03 1.87 -22.75
N VAL A 468 -14.69 1.20 -21.79
CA VAL A 468 -15.97 0.52 -22.04
C VAL A 468 -17.11 1.52 -22.04
N GLU A 469 -17.22 2.31 -20.98
CA GLU A 469 -18.31 3.26 -20.77
C GLU A 469 -17.93 4.33 -19.75
N THR A 470 -18.57 5.51 -19.83
CA THR A 470 -18.46 6.57 -18.84
C THR A 470 -19.85 7.05 -18.44
N ARG A 471 -20.14 7.06 -17.11
CA ARG A 471 -21.43 7.53 -16.55
C ARG A 471 -21.21 8.38 -15.31
N GLU A 472 -22.26 9.06 -14.86
CA GLU A 472 -22.33 9.63 -13.54
C GLU A 472 -22.17 8.55 -12.46
N SER A 473 -21.47 8.86 -11.37
CA SER A 473 -21.21 7.90 -10.27
C SER A 473 -22.50 7.28 -9.73
N ALA A 474 -23.57 8.06 -9.59
CA ALA A 474 -24.88 7.59 -9.13
C ALA A 474 -25.54 6.54 -10.04
N GLY A 475 -25.09 6.41 -11.28
CA GLY A 475 -25.57 5.40 -12.25
C GLY A 475 -24.82 4.05 -12.17
N TRP A 476 -23.88 3.91 -11.24
CA TRP A 476 -23.10 2.70 -11.03
C TRP A 476 -23.39 2.05 -9.69
N THR A 477 -23.31 0.74 -9.64
CA THR A 477 -23.17 -0.07 -8.42
C THR A 477 -21.81 -0.78 -8.44
N GLU A 478 -21.35 -1.27 -7.31
CA GLU A 478 -20.09 -2.01 -7.24
C GLU A 478 -20.11 -3.24 -8.15
N GLU A 479 -21.25 -3.98 -8.15
CA GLU A 479 -21.44 -5.15 -9.00
C GLU A 479 -21.39 -4.80 -10.50
N SER A 480 -22.04 -3.69 -10.91
CA SER A 480 -22.03 -3.24 -12.30
C SER A 480 -20.66 -2.74 -12.75
N LEU A 481 -19.89 -2.07 -11.87
CA LEU A 481 -18.49 -1.69 -12.14
C LEU A 481 -17.61 -2.91 -12.32
N LEU A 482 -17.73 -3.89 -11.41
CA LEU A 482 -16.97 -5.15 -11.48
C LEU A 482 -17.31 -5.93 -12.74
N ALA A 483 -18.60 -6.03 -13.08
CA ALA A 483 -19.05 -6.71 -14.28
C ALA A 483 -18.49 -6.06 -15.55
N ALA A 484 -18.60 -4.73 -15.69
CA ALA A 484 -18.06 -3.98 -16.83
C ALA A 484 -16.53 -4.09 -16.91
N ALA A 485 -15.82 -3.98 -15.79
CA ALA A 485 -14.36 -4.10 -15.72
C ALA A 485 -13.85 -5.51 -16.06
N THR A 486 -14.66 -6.55 -15.79
CA THR A 486 -14.29 -7.96 -16.02
C THR A 486 -14.65 -8.41 -17.44
N THR A 487 -15.82 -8.04 -17.94
CA THR A 487 -16.36 -8.56 -19.21
C THR A 487 -16.15 -7.63 -20.39
N GLY A 488 -15.93 -6.35 -20.14
CA GLY A 488 -15.85 -5.31 -21.18
C GLY A 488 -17.19 -5.01 -21.86
N ARG A 489 -18.32 -5.35 -21.24
CA ARG A 489 -19.67 -5.06 -21.74
C ARG A 489 -20.24 -3.84 -21.06
N THR A 490 -21.00 -3.05 -21.84
CA THR A 490 -21.77 -1.92 -21.31
C THR A 490 -23.00 -2.45 -20.56
N ALA A 491 -23.59 -1.62 -19.68
CA ALA A 491 -24.78 -2.04 -18.96
C ALA A 491 -26.02 -2.21 -19.87
N ALA A 492 -26.00 -1.68 -21.08
CA ALA A 492 -27.08 -1.89 -22.07
C ALA A 492 -27.01 -3.29 -22.71
N GLU A 493 -25.91 -4.02 -22.51
CA GLU A 493 -25.67 -5.36 -23.05
C GLU A 493 -25.90 -6.47 -22.00
N TRP A 494 -26.41 -6.10 -20.82
CA TRP A 494 -26.91 -6.98 -19.76
C TRP A 494 -28.45 -6.98 -19.76
#